data_0774813da53610b18ee77f1973a87c05
#
_entry.id   0774813da53610b18ee77f1973a87c05
#
_cell.length_a   1.000
_cell.length_b   1.000
_cell.length_c   1.000
_cell.angle_alpha   90.00
_cell.angle_beta   90.00
_cell.angle_gamma   90.00
#
_symmetry.space_group_name_H-M   'P 1'
#
loop_
_entity.id
_entity.type
_entity.pdbx_description
1 polymer ?
#
loop_
_entity_poly.entity_id
_entity_poly.type
_entity_poly.pdbx_seq_one_letter_code
_entity_poly.pdbx_strand_id
1 'polypeptide(L)'
;MAEPIVINAETREITVPESERSFGVAGEHNVARKHFRINGRIVDGNDLAVGFAWKVCTENSAKQPNEYPIDSIIADSDGIEFDWLVGKGALTYKGSLKFAVCAKQVNGEGKVQHEWHSRIGTGTVYDGIEASAEDIGGFDLRAYIQ
;
A
#
# COMPACT_ATOMS: atom_id res chain seq x y z
N MET A 1 -14.28 -7.11 -9.30
CA MET A 1 -13.01 -6.46 -9.65
C MET A 1 -12.79 -5.25 -8.75
N ALA A 2 -11.59 -5.10 -8.23
CA ALA A 2 -11.29 -4.01 -7.32
C ALA A 2 -11.27 -2.66 -8.06
N GLU A 3 -11.83 -1.63 -7.42
CA GLU A 3 -11.71 -0.28 -7.94
C GLU A 3 -10.30 0.24 -7.62
N PRO A 4 -9.71 1.05 -8.49
CA PRO A 4 -8.38 1.56 -8.21
C PRO A 4 -8.39 2.64 -7.13
N ILE A 5 -7.32 2.65 -6.33
CA ILE A 5 -6.99 3.79 -5.49
C ILE A 5 -6.29 4.77 -6.42
N VAL A 6 -6.83 5.96 -6.56
CA VAL A 6 -6.37 6.92 -7.55
C VAL A 6 -5.51 7.99 -6.90
N ILE A 7 -4.36 8.24 -7.52
CA ILE A 7 -3.42 9.28 -7.07
C ILE A 7 -3.19 10.26 -8.21
N ASN A 8 -3.33 11.54 -7.91
CA ASN A 8 -3.02 12.58 -8.89
C ASN A 8 -1.51 12.84 -8.87
N ALA A 9 -0.86 12.69 -10.01
CA ALA A 9 0.60 12.82 -10.09
C ALA A 9 1.10 14.23 -9.72
N GLU A 10 0.33 15.26 -9.99
CA GLU A 10 0.73 16.64 -9.71
C GLU A 10 0.32 17.12 -8.32
N THR A 11 -0.94 16.92 -7.94
CA THR A 11 -1.42 17.39 -6.63
C THR A 11 -1.03 16.42 -5.52
N ARG A 12 -0.71 15.19 -5.87
CA ARG A 12 -0.33 14.11 -4.96
C ARG A 12 -1.51 13.56 -4.15
N GLU A 13 -2.73 14.07 -4.39
CA GLU A 13 -3.91 13.64 -3.64
C GLU A 13 -4.27 12.19 -3.94
N ILE A 14 -4.67 11.49 -2.88
CA ILE A 14 -5.10 10.10 -2.96
C ILE A 14 -6.61 10.04 -2.75
N THR A 15 -7.30 9.36 -3.66
CA THR A 15 -8.72 9.06 -3.51
C THR A 15 -8.88 7.56 -3.32
N VAL A 16 -9.38 7.17 -2.16
CA VAL A 16 -9.65 5.77 -1.84
C VAL A 16 -11.14 5.51 -2.01
N PRO A 17 -11.54 4.66 -2.98
CA PRO A 17 -12.96 4.30 -3.11
C PRO A 17 -13.44 3.65 -1.81
N GLU A 18 -14.70 3.87 -1.47
CA GLU A 18 -15.25 3.33 -0.23
C GLU A 18 -15.13 1.80 -0.19
N SER A 19 -15.33 1.14 -1.33
CA SER A 19 -15.20 -0.31 -1.44
C SER A 19 -13.78 -0.80 -1.15
N GLU A 20 -12.77 0.06 -1.22
CA GLU A 20 -11.37 -0.30 -1.07
C GLU A 20 -10.75 0.20 0.24
N ARG A 21 -11.54 0.70 1.17
CA ARG A 21 -11.03 1.20 2.45
C ARG A 21 -10.56 0.11 3.38
N SER A 22 -11.09 -1.09 3.24
CA SER A 22 -10.62 -2.26 4.00
C SER A 22 -9.35 -2.79 3.37
N PHE A 23 -8.28 -2.84 4.15
CA PHE A 23 -7.01 -3.39 3.70
C PHE A 23 -6.81 -4.84 4.15
N GLY A 24 -7.72 -5.35 4.95
CA GLY A 24 -7.70 -6.74 5.37
C GLY A 24 -7.99 -6.88 6.84
N VAL A 25 -7.70 -8.06 7.36
CA VAL A 25 -7.92 -8.44 8.75
C VAL A 25 -6.57 -8.65 9.41
N ALA A 26 -6.43 -8.20 10.66
CA ALA A 26 -5.18 -8.34 11.39
C ALA A 26 -4.71 -9.80 11.42
N GLY A 27 -3.44 -10.00 11.11
CA GLY A 27 -2.85 -11.34 11.03
C GLY A 27 -2.78 -11.91 9.62
N GLU A 28 -3.46 -11.32 8.66
CA GLU A 28 -3.39 -11.79 7.27
C GLU A 28 -2.05 -11.44 6.62
N HIS A 29 -1.71 -12.19 5.59
CA HIS A 29 -0.50 -11.97 4.83
C HIS A 29 -0.73 -12.35 3.38
N ASN A 30 -0.50 -11.39 2.48
CA ASN A 30 -0.58 -11.59 1.03
C ASN A 30 -1.94 -12.12 0.55
N VAL A 31 -3.02 -11.73 1.20
CA VAL A 31 -4.38 -12.11 0.80
C VAL A 31 -5.07 -10.97 0.08
N ALA A 32 -5.00 -9.77 0.64
CA ALA A 32 -5.64 -8.60 0.06
C ALA A 32 -4.77 -7.97 -1.01
N ARG A 33 -5.38 -7.59 -2.11
CA ARG A 33 -4.70 -6.93 -3.23
C ARG A 33 -5.33 -5.58 -3.47
N LYS A 34 -4.50 -4.56 -3.62
CA LYS A 34 -4.96 -3.20 -3.94
C LYS A 34 -4.42 -2.78 -5.30
N HIS A 35 -5.27 -2.21 -6.12
CA HIS A 35 -4.90 -1.69 -7.41
C HIS A 35 -4.73 -0.18 -7.31
N PHE A 36 -3.60 0.33 -7.79
CA PHE A 36 -3.30 1.76 -7.77
C PHE A 36 -3.26 2.31 -9.18
N ARG A 37 -3.84 3.48 -9.35
CA ARG A 37 -3.78 4.23 -10.60
C ARG A 37 -3.21 5.62 -10.30
N ILE A 38 -2.08 5.94 -10.92
CA ILE A 38 -1.50 7.29 -10.87
C ILE A 38 -1.97 8.01 -12.13
N ASN A 39 -2.78 9.06 -11.97
CA ASN A 39 -3.25 9.87 -13.09
C ASN A 39 -2.19 10.91 -13.42
N GLY A 40 -1.63 10.78 -14.63
CA GLY A 40 -0.47 11.54 -15.06
C GLY A 40 0.79 10.73 -14.89
N ARG A 41 1.79 11.00 -15.72
CA ARG A 41 3.05 10.29 -15.61
C ARG A 41 4.25 11.22 -15.74
N ILE A 42 4.02 12.44 -16.18
CA ILE A 42 5.12 13.42 -16.34
C ILE A 42 4.92 14.54 -15.32
N VAL A 43 5.89 14.73 -14.45
CA VAL A 43 5.90 15.77 -13.42
C VAL A 43 7.21 16.54 -13.53
N ASP A 44 7.10 17.85 -13.75
CA ASP A 44 8.27 18.74 -13.96
C ASP A 44 9.24 18.20 -15.01
N GLY A 45 8.68 17.65 -16.09
CA GLY A 45 9.49 17.12 -17.18
C GLY A 45 10.04 15.73 -16.96
N ASN A 46 9.79 15.11 -15.80
CA ASN A 46 10.25 13.77 -15.49
C ASN A 46 9.15 12.77 -15.74
N ASP A 47 9.45 11.74 -16.53
CA ASP A 47 8.50 10.66 -16.80
C ASP A 47 8.63 9.60 -15.72
N LEU A 48 7.65 9.53 -14.83
CA LEU A 48 7.66 8.60 -13.70
C LEU A 48 7.61 7.15 -14.12
N ALA A 49 7.26 6.87 -15.36
CA ALA A 49 7.21 5.49 -15.88
C ALA A 49 8.57 4.99 -16.36
N VAL A 50 9.58 5.86 -16.43
CA VAL A 50 10.89 5.51 -16.99
C VAL A 50 11.98 5.69 -15.93
N GLY A 51 12.63 4.60 -15.56
CA GLY A 51 13.79 4.65 -14.68
C GLY A 51 13.51 4.90 -13.22
N PHE A 52 12.26 4.87 -12.79
CA PHE A 52 11.90 5.04 -11.39
C PHE A 52 11.61 3.70 -10.73
N ALA A 53 12.08 3.55 -9.49
CA ALA A 53 11.73 2.41 -8.65
C ALA A 53 10.55 2.82 -7.76
N TRP A 54 9.51 1.99 -7.74
CA TRP A 54 8.26 2.27 -7.04
C TRP A 54 8.15 1.46 -5.76
N LYS A 55 7.55 2.04 -4.73
CA LYS A 55 7.26 1.33 -3.50
C LYS A 55 6.02 1.90 -2.81
N VAL A 56 5.37 1.09 -2.00
CA VAL A 56 4.30 1.51 -1.10
C VAL A 56 4.87 1.56 0.30
N CYS A 57 4.72 2.69 0.97
CA CYS A 57 5.14 2.89 2.35
C CYS A 57 3.92 2.88 3.24
N THR A 58 3.98 2.20 4.36
CA THR A 58 2.85 2.12 5.29
C THR A 58 3.28 2.44 6.71
N GLU A 59 2.32 2.89 7.50
CA GLU A 59 2.48 3.04 8.94
C GLU A 59 1.22 2.47 9.59
N ASN A 60 1.37 1.42 10.39
CA ASN A 60 0.24 0.78 11.04
C ASN A 60 -0.20 1.56 12.29
N SER A 61 -1.25 1.09 12.97
CA SER A 61 -1.80 1.77 14.13
C SER A 61 -0.83 1.82 15.32
N ALA A 62 0.18 0.98 15.33
CA ALA A 62 1.25 1.01 16.32
C ALA A 62 2.41 1.91 15.89
N LYS A 63 2.23 2.67 14.81
CA LYS A 63 3.21 3.61 14.26
C LYS A 63 4.49 2.94 13.77
N GLN A 64 4.39 1.70 13.34
CA GLN A 64 5.53 0.97 12.78
C GLN A 64 5.53 1.15 11.27
N PRO A 65 6.64 1.65 10.69
CA PRO A 65 6.74 1.83 9.24
C PRO A 65 7.12 0.53 8.55
N ASN A 66 6.60 0.37 7.35
CA ASN A 66 6.98 -0.73 6.47
C ASN A 66 7.07 -0.21 5.04
N GLU A 67 7.92 -0.82 4.23
CA GLU A 67 8.08 -0.47 2.83
C GLU A 67 7.93 -1.73 1.99
N TYR A 68 7.22 -1.59 0.87
CA TYR A 68 6.93 -2.71 -0.01
C TYR A 68 7.31 -2.32 -1.44
N PRO A 69 8.44 -2.82 -1.95
CA PRO A 69 8.83 -2.55 -3.33
C PRO A 69 7.80 -3.10 -4.31
N ILE A 70 7.57 -2.38 -5.40
CA ILE A 70 6.69 -2.80 -6.47
C ILE A 70 7.55 -3.31 -7.61
N ASP A 71 7.35 -4.56 -7.99
CA ASP A 71 8.19 -5.21 -8.98
C ASP A 71 7.96 -4.72 -10.41
N SER A 72 6.72 -4.38 -10.74
CA SER A 72 6.40 -3.93 -12.08
C SER A 72 5.25 -2.96 -12.09
N ILE A 73 5.31 -2.04 -13.02
CA ILE A 73 4.24 -1.08 -13.29
C ILE A 73 3.79 -1.24 -14.72
N ILE A 74 2.55 -0.82 -15.00
CA ILE A 74 2.01 -0.74 -16.35
C ILE A 74 1.77 0.73 -16.63
N ALA A 75 2.31 1.24 -17.73
CA ALA A 75 2.15 2.64 -18.10
C ALA A 75 1.38 2.76 -19.39
N ASP A 76 0.52 3.77 -19.46
CA ASP A 76 -0.15 4.17 -20.69
C ASP A 76 0.11 5.67 -20.92
N SER A 77 -0.52 6.26 -21.93
CA SER A 77 -0.29 7.67 -22.23
C SER A 77 -0.72 8.60 -21.11
N ASP A 78 -1.65 8.17 -20.27
CA ASP A 78 -2.29 9.02 -19.26
C ASP A 78 -1.86 8.72 -17.83
N GLY A 79 -1.11 7.67 -17.60
CA GLY A 79 -0.72 7.35 -16.23
C GLY A 79 -0.02 6.03 -16.05
N ILE A 80 -0.01 5.61 -14.80
CA ILE A 80 0.71 4.42 -14.35
C ILE A 80 -0.20 3.62 -13.43
N GLU A 81 -0.16 2.30 -13.58
CA GLU A 81 -0.93 1.40 -12.73
C GLU A 81 -0.06 0.29 -12.19
N PHE A 82 -0.37 -0.16 -10.99
CA PHE A 82 0.25 -1.34 -10.42
C PHE A 82 -0.65 -1.96 -9.35
N ASP A 83 -0.39 -3.22 -9.05
CA ASP A 83 -1.04 -3.92 -7.95
C ASP A 83 -0.08 -4.04 -6.77
N TRP A 84 -0.65 -3.96 -5.58
CA TRP A 84 0.09 -4.18 -4.34
C TRP A 84 -0.60 -5.28 -3.53
N LEU A 85 0.15 -6.32 -3.23
CA LEU A 85 -0.31 -7.39 -2.36
C LEU A 85 0.04 -7.00 -0.93
N VAL A 86 -0.99 -6.78 -0.12
CA VAL A 86 -0.82 -6.20 1.21
C VAL A 86 -0.05 -7.15 2.11
N GLY A 87 1.13 -6.72 2.56
CA GLY A 87 2.02 -7.56 3.33
C GLY A 87 1.68 -7.62 4.82
N LYS A 88 2.28 -8.58 5.49
CA LYS A 88 2.01 -8.85 6.89
C LYS A 88 2.28 -7.66 7.82
N GLY A 89 3.36 -6.90 7.55
CA GLY A 89 3.70 -5.74 8.37
C GLY A 89 2.60 -4.70 8.42
N ALA A 90 1.91 -4.48 7.29
CA ALA A 90 0.80 -3.55 7.22
C ALA A 90 -0.42 -4.07 7.99
N LEU A 91 -0.56 -5.37 8.12
CA LEU A 91 -1.73 -6.03 8.71
C LEU A 91 -1.47 -6.60 10.11
N THR A 92 -0.38 -6.20 10.76
CA THR A 92 -0.04 -6.73 12.09
C THR A 92 -1.04 -6.29 13.15
N TYR A 93 -1.51 -5.05 13.07
CA TYR A 93 -2.40 -4.48 14.08
C TYR A 93 -3.67 -3.95 13.43
N LYS A 94 -4.80 -4.13 14.15
CA LYS A 94 -6.06 -3.52 13.73
C LYS A 94 -6.00 -2.01 13.89
N GLY A 95 -6.85 -1.30 13.19
CA GLY A 95 -6.98 0.14 13.28
C GLY A 95 -6.67 0.84 11.97
N SER A 96 -6.32 2.11 12.05
CA SER A 96 -5.99 2.89 10.85
C SER A 96 -4.64 2.49 10.30
N LEU A 97 -4.60 2.33 9.00
CA LEU A 97 -3.36 2.10 8.26
C LEU A 97 -3.13 3.30 7.36
N LYS A 98 -2.02 3.99 7.56
CA LYS A 98 -1.60 5.08 6.67
C LYS A 98 -0.72 4.50 5.58
N PHE A 99 -0.86 5.01 4.38
CA PHE A 99 -0.03 4.58 3.28
C PHE A 99 0.29 5.73 2.34
N ALA A 100 1.39 5.59 1.62
CA ALA A 100 1.80 6.53 0.60
C ALA A 100 2.55 5.75 -0.48
N VAL A 101 2.59 6.31 -1.68
CA VAL A 101 3.32 5.71 -2.80
C VAL A 101 4.51 6.61 -3.12
N CYS A 102 5.66 5.99 -3.31
CA CYS A 102 6.90 6.71 -3.63
C CYS A 102 7.53 6.16 -4.89
N ALA A 103 8.15 7.05 -5.65
CA ALA A 103 8.94 6.67 -6.81
C ALA A 103 10.28 7.39 -6.74
N LYS A 104 11.38 6.68 -6.92
CA LYS A 104 12.72 7.24 -6.86
C LYS A 104 13.51 6.88 -8.10
N GLN A 105 14.23 7.86 -8.63
CA GLN A 105 15.19 7.65 -9.71
C GLN A 105 16.60 7.84 -9.14
N VAL A 106 17.41 6.82 -9.29
CA VAL A 106 18.76 6.78 -8.76
C VAL A 106 19.75 6.80 -9.92
N ASN A 107 20.81 7.58 -9.83
CA ASN A 107 21.84 7.63 -10.87
C ASN A 107 22.81 6.43 -10.73
N GLY A 108 23.75 6.31 -11.66
CA GLY A 108 24.73 5.23 -11.68
C GLY A 108 25.65 5.17 -10.45
N GLU A 109 25.68 6.24 -9.66
CA GLU A 109 26.49 6.32 -8.44
C GLU A 109 25.67 5.99 -7.19
N GLY A 110 24.40 5.63 -7.36
CA GLY A 110 23.52 5.31 -6.24
C GLY A 110 22.89 6.49 -5.55
N LYS A 111 23.03 7.69 -6.10
CA LYS A 111 22.43 8.90 -5.53
C LYS A 111 21.05 9.13 -6.12
N VAL A 112 20.12 9.54 -5.27
CA VAL A 112 18.77 9.87 -5.69
C VAL A 112 18.81 11.17 -6.52
N GLN A 113 18.35 11.09 -7.77
CA GLN A 113 18.24 12.24 -8.64
C GLN A 113 16.88 12.90 -8.57
N HIS A 114 15.84 12.09 -8.56
CA HIS A 114 14.46 12.54 -8.49
C HIS A 114 13.68 11.65 -7.55
N GLU A 115 12.82 12.26 -6.79
CA GLU A 115 11.98 11.52 -5.84
C GLU A 115 10.59 12.12 -5.85
N TRP A 116 9.58 11.26 -6.05
CA TRP A 116 8.18 11.66 -6.06
C TRP A 116 7.45 10.93 -4.94
N HIS A 117 6.60 11.64 -4.21
CA HIS A 117 5.79 11.08 -3.14
C HIS A 117 4.35 11.50 -3.30
N SER A 118 3.43 10.57 -3.04
CA SER A 118 2.03 10.92 -2.89
C SER A 118 1.79 11.54 -1.51
N ARG A 119 0.62 12.11 -1.32
CA ARG A 119 0.15 12.43 0.02
C ARG A 119 -0.20 11.14 0.74
N ILE A 120 -0.58 11.25 2.00
CA ILE A 120 -0.90 10.08 2.82
C ILE A 120 -2.36 9.72 2.63
N GLY A 121 -2.62 8.46 2.32
CA GLY A 121 -3.97 7.88 2.31
C GLY A 121 -4.19 7.06 3.58
N THR A 122 -5.43 6.72 3.85
CA THR A 122 -5.79 5.96 5.04
C THR A 122 -6.73 4.82 4.68
N GLY A 123 -6.44 3.65 5.22
CA GLY A 123 -7.31 2.49 5.15
C GLY A 123 -7.58 1.95 6.53
N THR A 124 -8.33 0.85 6.60
CA THR A 124 -8.70 0.22 7.86
C THR A 124 -8.29 -1.25 7.85
N VAL A 125 -7.70 -1.69 8.95
CA VAL A 125 -7.39 -3.09 9.21
C VAL A 125 -8.34 -3.56 10.31
N TYR A 126 -9.11 -4.60 10.04
CA TYR A 126 -10.10 -5.10 10.97
C TYR A 126 -9.50 -6.11 11.94
N ASP A 127 -10.17 -6.28 13.09
CA ASP A 127 -9.74 -7.22 14.10
C ASP A 127 -10.00 -8.67 13.62
N GLY A 128 -9.08 -9.57 13.95
CA GLY A 128 -9.17 -10.97 13.57
C GLY A 128 -9.48 -11.88 14.75
N ILE A 129 -10.21 -12.94 14.46
CA ILE A 129 -10.56 -13.92 15.49
C ILE A 129 -9.32 -14.61 16.04
N GLU A 130 -8.34 -14.87 15.19
CA GLU A 130 -7.12 -15.54 15.63
C GLU A 130 -6.36 -14.69 16.64
N ALA A 131 -6.26 -13.38 16.41
CA ALA A 131 -5.63 -12.47 17.35
C ALA A 131 -6.40 -12.46 18.67
N SER A 132 -7.72 -12.43 18.59
CA SER A 132 -8.57 -12.47 19.79
C SER A 132 -8.43 -13.79 20.56
N ALA A 133 -8.30 -14.89 19.85
CA ALA A 133 -8.12 -16.20 20.47
C ALA A 133 -6.80 -16.29 21.22
N GLU A 134 -5.76 -15.69 20.72
CA GLU A 134 -4.47 -15.63 21.41
C GLU A 134 -4.59 -14.84 22.71
N ASP A 135 -5.35 -13.76 22.68
CA ASP A 135 -5.55 -12.92 23.86
C ASP A 135 -6.33 -13.65 24.95
N ILE A 136 -7.12 -14.63 24.58
CA ILE A 136 -7.85 -15.46 25.53
C ILE A 136 -6.91 -16.41 26.29
N GLY A 137 -5.69 -16.51 25.84
CA GLY A 137 -4.65 -17.28 26.53
C GLY A 137 -5.05 -18.71 26.82
N GLY A 138 -4.60 -19.62 26.05
CA GLY A 138 -4.93 -21.02 26.25
C GLY A 138 -6.25 -21.46 25.64
N PHE A 139 -6.99 -20.54 25.06
CA PHE A 139 -8.18 -20.96 24.30
C PHE A 139 -7.74 -21.79 23.12
N ASP A 140 -8.30 -22.97 23.01
CA ASP A 140 -7.99 -23.83 21.88
C ASP A 140 -8.81 -23.38 20.68
N LEU A 141 -8.14 -22.76 19.73
CA LEU A 141 -8.78 -22.29 18.53
C LEU A 141 -9.57 -23.40 17.82
N ARG A 142 -9.08 -24.61 17.90
CA ARG A 142 -9.75 -25.75 17.30
C ARG A 142 -11.05 -26.08 17.99
N ALA A 143 -11.22 -25.67 19.23
CA ALA A 143 -12.41 -25.98 19.97
C ALA A 143 -13.65 -25.29 19.41
N TYR A 144 -13.49 -24.12 18.81
CA TYR A 144 -14.65 -23.42 18.27
C TYR A 144 -14.76 -23.49 16.75
N ILE A 145 -13.73 -23.86 16.09
CA ILE A 145 -13.80 -24.06 14.64
C ILE A 145 -14.06 -25.51 14.27
N GLN A 146 -14.08 -26.35 15.25
CA GLN A 146 -14.39 -27.75 15.09
C GLN A 146 -15.82 -27.97 14.69
#